data_043e1383c311e8a4b7c777a3682e39d3
#
_entry.id   043e1383c311e8a4b7c777a3682e39d3
#
_cell.length_a   1.000
_cell.length_b   1.000
_cell.length_c   1.000
_cell.angle_alpha   90.00
_cell.angle_beta   90.00
_cell.angle_gamma   90.00
#
_symmetry.space_group_name_H-M   'P 1'
#
loop_
_entity.id
_entity.type
_entity.pdbx_description
1 polymer ?
#
loop_
_entity_poly.entity_id
_entity_poly.type
_entity_poly.pdbx_seq_one_letter_code
_entity_poly.pdbx_strand_id
1 'polypeptide(L)'
;MAALENKIDFAIAFEVNNANPNGDPLNGNRPRTTSEGLGEVSDVALKRKIRNRLQDAGESVFVQSDDRSDDGAKSLSDRFNTYLKTLPKDEQKQKNVVFGKVCERWLDVRSFGQVFAFKKAQDTDEVSIGVRGPVSIQPAFSINPIAIDDVQITKSVNSETTDSGKKSSDTMGMKYRVSGRAVYVTYGSISPQLAERTGFSAEDAEKIKEALVTLFENDESSARPSGSMEVLDVVWFAHNCKGGQYSSAKVHRSVSVDADGTVNVDDASIPGLRYEVIEGR
;
A
#
# COMPACT_ATOMS: atom_id res chain seq x y z
N MET A 1 1.34 -15.58 18.95
CA MET A 1 2.50 -14.65 19.01
C MET A 1 2.15 -13.50 19.95
N ALA A 2 3.14 -12.91 20.66
CA ALA A 2 2.87 -11.72 21.47
C ALA A 2 2.65 -10.50 20.55
N ALA A 3 1.73 -9.62 20.94
CA ALA A 3 1.49 -8.39 20.20
C ALA A 3 2.73 -7.46 20.24
N LEU A 4 2.84 -6.57 19.26
CA LEU A 4 3.90 -5.56 19.21
C LEU A 4 3.88 -4.69 20.47
N GLU A 5 5.02 -4.58 21.17
CA GLU A 5 5.11 -3.88 22.46
C GLU A 5 5.48 -2.41 22.32
N ASN A 6 6.35 -2.07 21.39
CA ASN A 6 6.90 -0.74 21.22
C ASN A 6 6.46 -0.09 19.92
N LYS A 7 6.28 1.23 19.98
CA LYS A 7 5.91 2.03 18.81
C LYS A 7 7.02 2.01 17.76
N ILE A 8 6.60 2.02 16.49
CA ILE A 8 7.47 2.16 15.33
C ILE A 8 7.01 3.36 14.53
N ASP A 9 7.94 4.18 14.04
CA ASP A 9 7.71 5.14 12.98
C ASP A 9 8.62 4.79 11.79
N PHE A 10 8.23 5.20 10.58
CA PHE A 10 9.06 4.97 9.39
C PHE A 10 8.89 6.06 8.35
N ALA A 11 9.90 6.19 7.50
CA ALA A 11 9.86 7.00 6.28
C ALA A 11 10.34 6.16 5.11
N ILE A 12 9.83 6.44 3.90
CA ILE A 12 10.22 5.77 2.66
C ILE A 12 10.51 6.85 1.62
N ALA A 13 11.72 6.83 1.09
CA ALA A 13 12.08 7.58 -0.11
C ALA A 13 12.08 6.63 -1.31
N PHE A 14 11.46 7.02 -2.41
CA PHE A 14 11.45 6.24 -3.64
C PHE A 14 11.47 7.14 -4.87
N GLU A 15 11.92 6.59 -5.98
CA GLU A 15 11.92 7.32 -7.25
C GLU A 15 10.93 6.77 -8.25
N VAL A 16 10.52 7.66 -9.14
CA VAL A 16 9.69 7.36 -10.31
C VAL A 16 10.39 7.95 -11.53
N ASN A 17 10.62 7.14 -12.54
CA ASN A 17 11.32 7.55 -13.75
C ASN A 17 10.47 7.22 -14.99
N ASN A 18 9.95 8.24 -15.66
CA ASN A 18 9.14 8.09 -16.86
C ASN A 18 7.97 7.11 -16.73
N ALA A 19 7.29 7.10 -15.57
CA ALA A 19 6.20 6.18 -15.23
C ALA A 19 4.99 6.92 -14.65
N ASN A 20 3.87 6.22 -14.57
CA ASN A 20 2.67 6.68 -13.85
C ASN A 20 2.53 5.91 -12.53
N PRO A 21 2.96 6.47 -11.40
CA PRO A 21 2.96 5.76 -10.13
C PRO A 21 1.55 5.55 -9.57
N ASN A 22 0.63 6.50 -9.82
CA ASN A 22 -0.75 6.46 -9.38
C ASN A 22 -1.63 7.37 -10.23
N GLY A 23 -2.29 6.78 -11.22
CA GLY A 23 -3.23 7.51 -12.08
C GLY A 23 -4.49 7.96 -11.36
N ASP A 24 -5.06 9.08 -11.80
CA ASP A 24 -6.34 9.61 -11.34
C ASP A 24 -7.47 9.21 -12.32
N PRO A 25 -8.37 8.30 -11.93
CA PRO A 25 -9.48 7.87 -12.79
C PRO A 25 -10.41 9.02 -13.22
N LEU A 26 -10.53 10.05 -12.40
CA LEU A 26 -11.39 11.21 -12.69
C LEU A 26 -10.70 12.21 -13.62
N ASN A 27 -9.40 12.09 -13.85
CA ASN A 27 -8.61 12.95 -14.72
C ASN A 27 -7.92 12.17 -15.84
N GLY A 28 -8.65 11.26 -16.50
CA GLY A 28 -8.13 10.47 -17.62
C GLY A 28 -6.96 9.57 -17.28
N ASN A 29 -6.80 9.18 -16.02
CA ASN A 29 -5.71 8.36 -15.50
C ASN A 29 -4.32 9.04 -15.57
N ARG A 30 -4.28 10.38 -15.53
CA ARG A 30 -3.03 11.14 -15.37
C ARG A 30 -2.40 10.89 -14.00
N PRO A 31 -1.08 10.96 -13.86
CA PRO A 31 -0.44 10.97 -12.54
C PRO A 31 -1.11 12.02 -11.63
N ARG A 32 -1.41 11.63 -10.39
CA ARG A 32 -2.02 12.54 -9.42
C ARG A 32 -1.06 13.67 -9.08
N THR A 33 -1.60 14.87 -8.92
CA THR A 33 -0.84 16.04 -8.47
C THR A 33 -1.65 16.85 -7.46
N THR A 34 -0.94 17.51 -6.56
CA THR A 34 -1.51 18.53 -5.66
C THR A 34 -1.75 19.85 -6.42
N SER A 35 -2.43 20.81 -5.77
CA SER A 35 -2.59 22.16 -6.29
C SER A 35 -1.28 22.92 -6.50
N GLU A 36 -0.23 22.49 -5.78
CA GLU A 36 1.13 23.06 -5.89
C GLU A 36 1.99 22.38 -6.97
N GLY A 37 1.40 21.39 -7.68
CA GLY A 37 2.10 20.65 -8.72
C GLY A 37 2.98 19.49 -8.21
N LEU A 38 2.97 19.20 -6.92
CA LEU A 38 3.68 18.04 -6.40
C LEU A 38 2.97 16.77 -6.87
N GLY A 39 3.74 15.77 -7.31
CA GLY A 39 3.20 14.45 -7.60
C GLY A 39 2.70 13.77 -6.33
N GLU A 40 1.59 13.04 -6.43
CA GLU A 40 0.98 12.33 -5.32
C GLU A 40 0.83 10.84 -5.63
N VAL A 41 1.20 9.99 -4.67
CA VAL A 41 0.83 8.57 -4.62
C VAL A 41 -0.02 8.35 -3.37
N SER A 42 -1.29 7.99 -3.55
CA SER A 42 -2.24 7.85 -2.45
C SER A 42 -1.83 6.73 -1.49
N ASP A 43 -2.22 6.85 -0.22
CA ASP A 43 -2.03 5.80 0.79
C ASP A 43 -2.70 4.48 0.39
N VAL A 44 -3.82 4.55 -0.32
CA VAL A 44 -4.53 3.37 -0.86
C VAL A 44 -3.68 2.66 -1.90
N ALA A 45 -3.01 3.40 -2.80
CA ALA A 45 -2.10 2.82 -3.80
C ALA A 45 -0.88 2.17 -3.13
N LEU A 46 -0.28 2.83 -2.13
CA LEU A 46 0.84 2.27 -1.35
C LEU A 46 0.42 1.00 -0.61
N LYS A 47 -0.72 1.03 0.08
CA LYS A 47 -1.28 -0.15 0.77
C LYS A 47 -1.58 -1.30 -0.20
N ARG A 48 -1.96 -1.02 -1.46
CA ARG A 48 -2.13 -2.05 -2.49
C ARG A 48 -0.80 -2.73 -2.77
N LYS A 49 0.25 -1.96 -2.98
CA LYS A 49 1.59 -2.49 -3.26
C LYS A 49 2.14 -3.32 -2.09
N ILE A 50 1.98 -2.84 -0.85
CA ILE A 50 2.35 -3.62 0.34
C ILE A 50 1.59 -4.94 0.38
N ARG A 51 0.27 -4.96 0.12
CA ARG A 51 -0.51 -6.21 0.06
C ARG A 51 -0.01 -7.16 -1.01
N ASN A 52 0.36 -6.65 -2.18
CA ASN A 52 0.92 -7.46 -3.25
C ASN A 52 2.24 -8.11 -2.80
N ARG A 53 3.13 -7.34 -2.17
CA ARG A 53 4.39 -7.88 -1.63
C ARG A 53 4.16 -8.92 -0.53
N LEU A 54 3.19 -8.71 0.36
CA LEU A 54 2.80 -9.70 1.36
C LEU A 54 2.29 -11.00 0.72
N GLN A 55 1.49 -10.92 -0.35
CA GLN A 55 1.06 -12.10 -1.11
C GLN A 55 2.25 -12.81 -1.77
N ASP A 56 3.18 -12.07 -2.38
CA ASP A 56 4.40 -12.65 -2.99
C ASP A 56 5.26 -13.36 -1.94
N ALA A 57 5.25 -12.89 -0.69
CA ALA A 57 5.89 -13.55 0.46
C ALA A 57 5.09 -14.74 1.03
N GLY A 58 3.95 -15.11 0.41
CA GLY A 58 3.12 -16.23 0.84
C GLY A 58 2.15 -15.92 1.97
N GLU A 59 1.99 -14.65 2.33
CA GLU A 59 1.07 -14.24 3.40
C GLU A 59 -0.39 -14.20 2.91
N SER A 60 -1.31 -14.57 3.81
CA SER A 60 -2.73 -14.49 3.52
C SER A 60 -3.24 -13.05 3.58
N VAL A 61 -3.81 -12.56 2.49
CA VAL A 61 -4.31 -11.20 2.31
C VAL A 61 -5.80 -11.21 1.96
N PHE A 62 -6.59 -10.38 2.64
CA PHE A 62 -8.03 -10.28 2.40
C PHE A 62 -8.35 -9.45 1.14
N VAL A 63 -7.72 -8.28 1.00
CA VAL A 63 -7.97 -7.38 -0.13
C VAL A 63 -7.00 -7.70 -1.25
N GLN A 64 -7.39 -8.58 -2.16
CA GLN A 64 -6.62 -8.99 -3.34
C GLN A 64 -7.16 -8.27 -4.59
N SER A 65 -6.30 -8.00 -5.56
CA SER A 65 -6.71 -7.57 -6.90
C SER A 65 -7.15 -8.78 -7.74
N ASP A 66 -7.92 -8.53 -8.79
CA ASP A 66 -8.49 -9.61 -9.62
C ASP A 66 -7.42 -10.50 -10.25
N ASP A 67 -6.31 -9.91 -10.71
CA ASP A 67 -5.17 -10.60 -11.30
C ASP A 67 -4.36 -11.43 -10.32
N ARG A 68 -4.52 -11.17 -9.00
CA ARG A 68 -3.84 -11.87 -7.90
C ARG A 68 -4.79 -12.66 -7.02
N SER A 69 -6.04 -12.83 -7.43
CA SER A 69 -7.02 -13.61 -6.66
C SER A 69 -6.66 -15.10 -6.70
N ASP A 70 -6.33 -15.67 -5.53
CA ASP A 70 -5.83 -17.04 -5.37
C ASP A 70 -6.88 -18.02 -4.83
N ASP A 71 -8.05 -17.53 -4.41
CA ASP A 71 -9.10 -18.31 -3.78
C ASP A 71 -10.41 -18.41 -4.60
N GLY A 72 -10.45 -17.80 -5.77
CA GLY A 72 -11.61 -17.79 -6.67
C GLY A 72 -12.79 -16.96 -6.16
N ALA A 73 -12.64 -16.17 -5.10
CA ALA A 73 -13.67 -15.30 -4.57
C ALA A 73 -14.02 -14.18 -5.56
N LYS A 74 -15.32 -13.98 -5.79
CA LYS A 74 -15.83 -12.99 -6.76
C LYS A 74 -15.88 -11.56 -6.20
N SER A 75 -15.75 -11.41 -4.89
CA SER A 75 -15.77 -10.12 -4.20
C SER A 75 -15.25 -10.26 -2.77
N LEU A 76 -14.96 -9.13 -2.10
CA LEU A 76 -14.63 -9.13 -0.67
C LEU A 76 -15.75 -9.74 0.19
N SER A 77 -17.01 -9.46 -0.18
CA SER A 77 -18.17 -10.08 0.50
C SER A 77 -18.20 -11.60 0.34
N ASP A 78 -17.89 -12.09 -0.85
CA ASP A 78 -17.86 -13.53 -1.14
C ASP A 78 -16.71 -14.20 -0.36
N ARG A 79 -15.52 -13.62 -0.36
CA ARG A 79 -14.36 -14.11 0.41
C ARG A 79 -14.67 -14.16 1.90
N PHE A 80 -15.23 -13.10 2.46
CA PHE A 80 -15.62 -13.05 3.87
C PHE A 80 -16.68 -14.10 4.19
N ASN A 81 -17.77 -14.19 3.42
CA ASN A 81 -18.86 -15.12 3.66
C ASN A 81 -18.42 -16.59 3.49
N THR A 82 -17.53 -16.88 2.53
CA THR A 82 -16.96 -18.21 2.36
C THR A 82 -16.12 -18.59 3.58
N TYR A 83 -15.28 -17.70 4.07
CA TYR A 83 -14.52 -17.93 5.30
C TYR A 83 -15.42 -18.06 6.52
N LEU A 84 -16.43 -17.19 6.68
CA LEU A 84 -17.36 -17.24 7.80
C LEU A 84 -18.06 -18.62 7.90
N LYS A 85 -18.45 -19.21 6.76
CA LYS A 85 -19.07 -20.55 6.72
C LYS A 85 -18.14 -21.68 7.19
N THR A 86 -16.82 -21.48 7.21
CA THR A 86 -15.88 -22.47 7.75
C THR A 86 -15.85 -22.49 9.28
N LEU A 87 -16.33 -21.42 9.92
CA LEU A 87 -16.39 -21.33 11.38
C LEU A 87 -17.60 -22.11 11.94
N PRO A 88 -17.55 -22.59 13.19
CA PRO A 88 -18.71 -23.16 13.88
C PRO A 88 -19.89 -22.18 13.88
N LYS A 89 -21.14 -22.69 13.75
CA LYS A 89 -22.33 -21.84 13.62
C LYS A 89 -22.59 -20.92 14.81
N ASP A 90 -22.20 -21.32 16.00
CA ASP A 90 -22.26 -20.53 17.22
C ASP A 90 -21.22 -19.39 17.24
N GLU A 91 -20.05 -19.61 16.66
CA GLU A 91 -19.00 -18.59 16.52
C GLU A 91 -19.35 -17.54 15.46
N GLN A 92 -20.00 -17.93 14.36
CA GLN A 92 -20.36 -17.01 13.26
C GLN A 92 -21.19 -15.80 13.71
N LYS A 93 -21.95 -15.92 14.80
CA LYS A 93 -22.81 -14.86 15.36
C LYS A 93 -22.11 -14.01 16.40
N GLN A 94 -20.94 -14.42 16.87
CA GLN A 94 -20.22 -13.74 17.94
C GLN A 94 -19.21 -12.74 17.36
N LYS A 95 -19.55 -11.44 17.33
CA LYS A 95 -18.73 -10.38 16.73
C LYS A 95 -17.27 -10.39 17.20
N ASN A 96 -17.03 -10.59 18.48
CA ASN A 96 -15.66 -10.60 19.03
C ASN A 96 -14.86 -11.82 18.57
N VAL A 97 -15.52 -12.99 18.43
CA VAL A 97 -14.88 -14.20 17.91
C VAL A 97 -14.53 -14.03 16.44
N VAL A 98 -15.49 -13.56 15.64
CA VAL A 98 -15.24 -13.29 14.21
C VAL A 98 -14.17 -12.22 14.02
N PHE A 99 -14.15 -11.16 14.84
CA PHE A 99 -13.09 -10.16 14.85
C PHE A 99 -11.69 -10.80 15.04
N GLY A 100 -11.54 -11.63 16.05
CA GLY A 100 -10.27 -12.36 16.29
C GLY A 100 -9.89 -13.24 15.12
N LYS A 101 -10.85 -14.00 14.59
CA LYS A 101 -10.63 -14.93 13.49
C LYS A 101 -10.24 -14.27 12.17
N VAL A 102 -10.82 -13.12 11.81
CA VAL A 102 -10.42 -12.39 10.60
C VAL A 102 -9.03 -11.77 10.75
N CYS A 103 -8.67 -11.28 11.95
CA CYS A 103 -7.33 -10.80 12.24
C CYS A 103 -6.30 -11.94 12.23
N GLU A 104 -6.64 -13.12 12.77
CA GLU A 104 -5.78 -14.30 12.71
C GLU A 104 -5.54 -14.75 11.27
N ARG A 105 -6.60 -14.76 10.45
CA ARG A 105 -6.57 -15.29 9.08
C ARG A 105 -5.79 -14.39 8.12
N TRP A 106 -5.99 -13.07 8.15
CA TRP A 106 -5.48 -12.15 7.13
C TRP A 106 -4.53 -11.11 7.70
N LEU A 107 -3.30 -11.11 7.21
CA LEU A 107 -2.25 -10.19 7.67
C LEU A 107 -2.62 -8.73 7.39
N ASP A 108 -3.17 -8.42 6.23
CA ASP A 108 -3.56 -7.06 5.87
C ASP A 108 -4.74 -6.53 6.71
N VAL A 109 -5.64 -7.41 7.15
CA VAL A 109 -6.73 -7.05 8.07
C VAL A 109 -6.19 -6.66 9.43
N ARG A 110 -5.30 -7.49 10.04
CA ARG A 110 -4.72 -7.14 11.34
C ARG A 110 -3.72 -5.98 11.27
N SER A 111 -3.16 -5.68 10.07
CA SER A 111 -2.21 -4.58 9.84
C SER A 111 -2.91 -3.25 9.57
N PHE A 112 -3.77 -3.18 8.56
CA PHE A 112 -4.38 -1.94 8.08
C PHE A 112 -5.82 -1.75 8.54
N GLY A 113 -6.45 -2.82 8.99
CA GLY A 113 -7.87 -2.84 9.32
C GLY A 113 -8.78 -3.07 8.11
N GLN A 114 -10.04 -3.34 8.39
CA GLN A 114 -11.09 -3.58 7.39
C GLN A 114 -12.47 -3.37 8.02
N VAL A 115 -13.39 -2.84 7.23
CA VAL A 115 -14.81 -2.79 7.59
C VAL A 115 -15.53 -3.95 6.89
N PHE A 116 -16.08 -4.87 7.67
CA PHE A 116 -16.91 -5.96 7.20
C PHE A 116 -18.39 -5.59 7.42
N ALA A 117 -18.95 -4.82 6.50
CA ALA A 117 -20.36 -4.40 6.50
C ALA A 117 -20.94 -4.71 5.12
N PHE A 118 -21.15 -6.00 4.84
CA PHE A 118 -21.69 -6.46 3.56
C PHE A 118 -23.20 -6.62 3.66
N LYS A 119 -23.94 -6.22 2.60
CA LYS A 119 -25.37 -6.43 2.49
C LYS A 119 -25.72 -7.92 2.57
N LYS A 120 -26.81 -8.24 3.26
CA LYS A 120 -27.31 -9.60 3.44
C LYS A 120 -27.37 -10.41 2.15
N ALA A 121 -26.76 -11.59 2.12
CA ALA A 121 -27.37 -12.74 1.45
C ALA A 121 -28.55 -13.21 2.34
N GLN A 122 -29.70 -13.55 1.73
CA GLN A 122 -30.95 -13.91 2.41
C GLN A 122 -30.73 -14.99 3.47
N ASP A 123 -30.47 -14.79 4.69
CA ASP A 123 -30.45 -15.73 5.82
C ASP A 123 -29.35 -15.55 6.88
N THR A 124 -28.55 -14.47 6.84
CA THR A 124 -27.56 -14.24 7.90
C THR A 124 -27.85 -12.93 8.63
N ASP A 125 -27.79 -12.98 9.97
CA ASP A 125 -27.82 -11.77 10.80
C ASP A 125 -26.67 -10.85 10.39
N GLU A 126 -26.94 -9.55 10.31
CA GLU A 126 -25.97 -8.52 9.90
C GLU A 126 -24.81 -8.47 10.91
N VAL A 127 -23.66 -9.05 10.56
CA VAL A 127 -22.44 -8.90 11.37
C VAL A 127 -21.64 -7.75 10.78
N SER A 128 -21.86 -6.54 11.31
CA SER A 128 -20.98 -5.40 11.01
C SER A 128 -19.81 -5.39 11.99
N ILE A 129 -18.59 -5.57 11.46
CA ILE A 129 -17.35 -5.57 12.23
C ILE A 129 -16.41 -4.55 11.61
N GLY A 130 -15.92 -3.60 12.44
CA GLY A 130 -14.86 -2.68 12.08
C GLY A 130 -13.56 -3.10 12.75
N VAL A 131 -12.55 -3.44 11.97
CA VAL A 131 -11.18 -3.65 12.45
C VAL A 131 -10.39 -2.39 12.17
N ARG A 132 -9.75 -1.83 13.20
CA ARG A 132 -8.80 -0.74 13.07
C ARG A 132 -7.40 -1.29 13.28
N GLY A 133 -6.59 -1.30 12.23
CA GLY A 133 -5.23 -1.82 12.27
C GLY A 133 -4.21 -0.84 12.84
N PRO A 134 -3.06 -1.34 13.30
CA PRO A 134 -1.97 -0.53 13.88
C PRO A 134 -1.15 0.24 12.84
N VAL A 135 -1.06 -0.25 11.61
CA VAL A 135 -0.20 0.32 10.56
C VAL A 135 -0.89 1.47 9.86
N SER A 136 -0.32 2.66 9.98
CA SER A 136 -0.75 3.87 9.30
C SER A 136 0.33 4.29 8.32
N ILE A 137 -0.05 4.64 7.09
CA ILE A 137 0.83 5.20 6.08
C ILE A 137 0.15 6.42 5.46
N GLN A 138 0.92 7.48 5.22
CA GLN A 138 0.47 8.71 4.58
C GLN A 138 0.53 8.58 3.06
N PRO A 139 -0.17 9.44 2.28
CA PRO A 139 0.15 9.62 0.87
C PRO A 139 1.62 10.02 0.69
N ALA A 140 2.24 9.57 -0.40
CA ALA A 140 3.56 10.04 -0.78
C ALA A 140 3.45 11.28 -1.65
N PHE A 141 4.36 12.23 -1.45
CA PHE A 141 4.47 13.43 -2.27
C PHE A 141 5.87 13.53 -2.86
N SER A 142 5.95 14.03 -4.09
CA SER A 142 7.25 14.37 -4.68
C SER A 142 7.87 15.57 -3.96
N ILE A 143 9.19 15.56 -3.81
CA ILE A 143 9.92 16.66 -3.15
C ILE A 143 9.97 17.94 -3.99
N ASN A 144 9.79 17.81 -5.30
CA ASN A 144 9.69 18.93 -6.23
C ASN A 144 8.42 18.80 -7.08
N PRO A 145 7.86 19.90 -7.62
CA PRO A 145 6.80 19.83 -8.61
C PRO A 145 7.21 18.98 -9.80
N ILE A 146 6.26 18.18 -10.32
CA ILE A 146 6.48 17.29 -11.46
C ILE A 146 5.87 17.87 -12.74
N ALA A 147 6.48 17.55 -13.88
CA ALA A 147 5.86 17.68 -15.18
C ALA A 147 5.24 16.34 -15.59
N ILE A 148 4.18 16.39 -16.42
CA ILE A 148 3.49 15.20 -16.93
C ILE A 148 3.59 15.21 -18.45
N ASP A 149 4.12 14.11 -19.01
CA ASP A 149 4.14 13.89 -20.46
C ASP A 149 2.84 13.23 -20.91
N ASP A 150 2.28 13.78 -21.97
CA ASP A 150 1.19 13.21 -22.75
C ASP A 150 1.80 12.40 -23.90
N VAL A 151 1.71 11.07 -23.84
CA VAL A 151 2.30 10.19 -24.84
C VAL A 151 1.20 9.53 -25.64
N GLN A 152 1.12 9.87 -26.92
CA GLN A 152 0.22 9.22 -27.84
C GLN A 152 0.69 7.81 -28.15
N ILE A 153 -0.25 6.85 -28.10
CA ILE A 153 0.01 5.45 -28.47
C ILE A 153 -0.91 5.01 -29.61
N THR A 154 -0.35 4.26 -30.54
CA THR A 154 -1.09 3.64 -31.62
C THR A 154 -0.98 2.13 -31.54
N LYS A 155 -2.06 1.42 -31.89
CA LYS A 155 -2.01 -0.03 -32.05
C LYS A 155 -1.35 -0.35 -33.38
N SER A 156 -0.45 -1.32 -33.40
CA SER A 156 0.17 -1.83 -34.64
C SER A 156 -0.77 -2.71 -35.46
N VAL A 157 -1.76 -3.32 -34.79
CA VAL A 157 -2.73 -4.24 -35.39
C VAL A 157 -4.12 -4.00 -34.80
N ASN A 158 -5.17 -4.08 -35.64
CA ASN A 158 -6.55 -4.04 -35.21
C ASN A 158 -6.90 -5.23 -34.31
N SER A 159 -7.63 -4.99 -33.23
CA SER A 159 -8.17 -6.03 -32.34
C SER A 159 -9.38 -6.73 -32.96
N GLU A 160 -10.08 -6.07 -33.88
CA GLU A 160 -11.32 -6.53 -34.50
C GLU A 160 -11.18 -6.47 -36.02
N THR A 161 -11.97 -7.30 -36.71
CA THR A 161 -12.07 -7.26 -38.18
C THR A 161 -12.87 -6.02 -38.57
N THR A 162 -12.29 -5.14 -39.37
CA THR A 162 -12.98 -3.98 -39.95
C THR A 162 -13.45 -4.27 -41.36
N ASP A 163 -14.53 -3.66 -41.81
CA ASP A 163 -15.07 -3.82 -43.19
C ASP A 163 -14.08 -3.38 -44.26
N SER A 164 -13.11 -2.55 -43.91
CA SER A 164 -12.04 -2.13 -44.82
C SER A 164 -10.91 -3.15 -44.98
N GLY A 165 -10.89 -4.23 -44.21
CA GLY A 165 -9.83 -5.24 -44.22
C GLY A 165 -8.42 -4.74 -43.82
N LYS A 166 -8.30 -3.52 -43.36
CA LYS A 166 -7.00 -2.98 -42.91
C LYS A 166 -6.49 -3.71 -41.69
N LYS A 167 -5.24 -4.17 -41.74
CA LYS A 167 -4.57 -4.82 -40.58
C LYS A 167 -4.02 -3.83 -39.57
N SER A 168 -3.68 -2.60 -39.95
CA SER A 168 -3.21 -1.55 -39.07
C SER A 168 -4.37 -0.77 -38.46
N SER A 169 -4.27 -0.44 -37.20
CA SER A 169 -5.29 0.36 -36.48
C SER A 169 -4.97 1.84 -36.56
N ASP A 170 -6.00 2.62 -36.89
CA ASP A 170 -5.98 4.08 -36.73
C ASP A 170 -6.38 4.48 -35.29
N THR A 171 -6.67 3.49 -34.41
CA THR A 171 -7.08 3.72 -33.03
C THR A 171 -5.89 4.17 -32.21
N MET A 172 -6.01 5.36 -31.67
CA MET A 172 -5.01 6.00 -30.86
C MET A 172 -5.49 6.05 -29.40
N GLY A 173 -4.56 5.85 -28.47
CA GLY A 173 -4.78 6.05 -27.05
C GLY A 173 -3.78 7.07 -26.51
N MET A 174 -4.01 7.49 -25.27
CA MET A 174 -3.07 8.36 -24.55
C MET A 174 -2.53 7.61 -23.34
N LYS A 175 -1.24 7.75 -23.10
CA LYS A 175 -0.58 7.41 -21.85
C LYS A 175 -0.08 8.70 -21.20
N TYR A 176 -0.11 8.71 -19.89
CA TYR A 176 0.37 9.83 -19.10
C TYR A 176 1.42 9.31 -18.14
N ARG A 177 2.52 10.04 -17.99
CA ARG A 177 3.62 9.66 -17.11
C ARG A 177 4.28 10.89 -16.52
N VAL A 178 4.92 10.72 -15.38
CA VAL A 178 5.85 11.70 -14.85
C VAL A 178 6.98 11.89 -15.86
N SER A 179 7.31 13.13 -16.17
CA SER A 179 8.41 13.48 -17.11
C SER A 179 9.76 13.36 -16.40
N GLY A 180 10.60 12.45 -16.89
CA GLY A 180 11.91 12.20 -16.29
C GLY A 180 11.83 11.57 -14.89
N ARG A 181 12.79 11.91 -14.04
CA ARG A 181 12.97 11.40 -12.68
C ARG A 181 12.31 12.30 -11.65
N ALA A 182 11.58 11.74 -10.71
CA ALA A 182 11.03 12.44 -9.55
C ALA A 182 11.20 11.57 -8.29
N VAL A 183 11.63 12.19 -7.20
CA VAL A 183 11.78 11.55 -5.89
C VAL A 183 10.56 11.87 -5.04
N TYR A 184 10.01 10.84 -4.39
CA TYR A 184 8.83 10.90 -3.53
C TYR A 184 9.19 10.48 -2.12
N VAL A 185 8.47 11.02 -1.13
CA VAL A 185 8.60 10.63 0.27
C VAL A 185 7.23 10.37 0.87
N THR A 186 7.14 9.34 1.70
CA THR A 186 5.98 9.05 2.55
C THR A 186 6.42 8.65 3.93
N TYR A 187 5.51 8.77 4.88
CA TYR A 187 5.74 8.47 6.30
C TYR A 187 4.66 7.55 6.83
N GLY A 188 5.01 6.79 7.85
CA GLY A 188 4.04 5.95 8.53
C GLY A 188 4.41 5.65 9.97
N SER A 189 3.50 4.94 10.64
CA SER A 189 3.69 4.52 12.02
C SER A 189 2.96 3.23 12.32
N ILE A 190 3.42 2.49 13.34
CA ILE A 190 2.77 1.29 13.85
C ILE A 190 2.48 1.48 15.34
N SER A 191 1.19 1.43 15.69
CA SER A 191 0.68 1.68 17.05
C SER A 191 0.55 0.40 17.85
N PRO A 192 1.32 0.18 18.94
CA PRO A 192 1.17 -1.00 19.80
C PRO A 192 -0.21 -1.10 20.45
N GLN A 193 -0.86 0.05 20.74
CA GLN A 193 -2.20 0.06 21.34
C GLN A 193 -3.27 -0.54 20.42
N LEU A 194 -3.10 -0.40 19.11
CA LEU A 194 -3.97 -1.04 18.11
C LEU A 194 -3.51 -2.46 17.80
N ALA A 195 -2.20 -2.72 17.84
CA ALA A 195 -1.62 -4.06 17.68
C ALA A 195 -2.16 -5.05 18.71
N GLU A 196 -2.29 -4.65 19.99
CA GLU A 196 -2.89 -5.46 21.04
C GLU A 196 -4.32 -5.92 20.70
N ARG A 197 -5.09 -5.09 20.01
CA ARG A 197 -6.47 -5.43 19.63
C ARG A 197 -6.56 -6.39 18.48
N THR A 198 -5.64 -6.27 17.51
CA THR A 198 -5.68 -7.07 16.28
C THR A 198 -4.79 -8.31 16.34
N GLY A 199 -3.94 -8.42 17.36
CA GLY A 199 -2.93 -9.48 17.46
C GLY A 199 -1.72 -9.27 16.53
N PHE A 200 -1.53 -8.05 16.02
CA PHE A 200 -0.37 -7.70 15.19
C PHE A 200 0.91 -7.79 16.00
N SER A 201 1.87 -8.57 15.53
CA SER A 201 3.10 -8.94 16.27
C SER A 201 4.33 -8.17 15.78
N ALA A 202 5.44 -8.33 16.50
CA ALA A 202 6.74 -7.84 16.04
C ALA A 202 7.19 -8.53 14.75
N GLU A 203 6.87 -9.81 14.57
CA GLU A 203 7.13 -10.54 13.32
C GLU A 203 6.33 -9.96 12.16
N ASP A 204 5.07 -9.58 12.39
CA ASP A 204 4.27 -8.88 11.37
C ASP A 204 4.88 -7.52 11.00
N ALA A 205 5.48 -6.81 11.97
CA ALA A 205 6.17 -5.55 11.71
C ALA A 205 7.40 -5.74 10.81
N GLU A 206 8.18 -6.82 11.00
CA GLU A 206 9.28 -7.16 10.11
C GLU A 206 8.79 -7.52 8.69
N LYS A 207 7.67 -8.23 8.55
CA LYS A 207 7.04 -8.50 7.24
C LYS A 207 6.60 -7.21 6.54
N ILE A 208 6.06 -6.25 7.28
CA ILE A 208 5.74 -4.93 6.73
C ILE A 208 7.01 -4.20 6.32
N LYS A 209 8.08 -4.20 7.14
CA LYS A 209 9.37 -3.59 6.81
C LYS A 209 9.94 -4.16 5.51
N GLU A 210 10.00 -5.47 5.36
CA GLU A 210 10.46 -6.11 4.13
C GLU A 210 9.59 -5.77 2.90
N ALA A 211 8.27 -5.70 3.08
CA ALA A 211 7.36 -5.27 2.02
C ALA A 211 7.56 -3.80 1.62
N LEU A 212 8.04 -2.94 2.52
CA LEU A 212 8.39 -1.55 2.21
C LEU A 212 9.71 -1.45 1.45
N VAL A 213 10.72 -2.23 1.84
CA VAL A 213 12.05 -2.28 1.17
C VAL A 213 11.91 -2.78 -0.28
N THR A 214 10.99 -3.69 -0.54
CA THR A 214 10.76 -4.33 -1.85
C THR A 214 9.48 -3.85 -2.54
N LEU A 215 9.00 -2.64 -2.22
CA LEU A 215 7.63 -2.17 -2.50
C LEU A 215 7.21 -2.24 -3.97
N PHE A 216 8.14 -2.08 -4.90
CA PHE A 216 7.89 -2.03 -6.34
C PHE A 216 8.30 -3.30 -7.09
N GLU A 217 8.81 -4.32 -6.41
CA GLU A 217 9.07 -5.62 -7.04
C GLU A 217 7.75 -6.28 -7.47
N ASN A 218 7.72 -6.86 -8.66
CA ASN A 218 6.54 -7.49 -9.29
C ASN A 218 5.32 -6.54 -9.44
N ASP A 219 5.58 -5.21 -9.56
CA ASP A 219 4.55 -4.18 -9.77
C ASP A 219 4.52 -3.65 -11.22
N GLU A 220 5.24 -4.31 -12.12
CA GLU A 220 5.38 -3.89 -13.51
C GLU A 220 4.04 -3.88 -14.22
N SER A 221 3.89 -2.89 -15.08
CA SER A 221 2.74 -2.75 -15.96
C SER A 221 3.10 -1.84 -17.14
N SER A 222 2.17 -1.71 -18.09
CA SER A 222 2.37 -0.78 -19.21
C SER A 222 2.51 0.69 -18.75
N ALA A 223 2.02 1.05 -17.56
CA ALA A 223 2.14 2.38 -16.96
C ALA A 223 3.40 2.52 -16.09
N ARG A 224 3.94 1.42 -15.63
CA ARG A 224 5.13 1.30 -14.78
C ARG A 224 6.03 0.19 -15.36
N PRO A 225 6.82 0.48 -16.38
CA PRO A 225 7.78 -0.49 -16.91
C PRO A 225 8.78 -0.94 -15.83
N SER A 226 9.35 -2.13 -15.99
CA SER A 226 10.38 -2.63 -15.08
C SER A 226 11.52 -1.62 -14.91
N GLY A 227 11.95 -1.40 -13.65
CA GLY A 227 13.00 -0.43 -13.33
C GLY A 227 12.56 1.04 -13.42
N SER A 228 11.26 1.33 -13.58
CA SER A 228 10.76 2.71 -13.61
C SER A 228 10.33 3.25 -12.24
N MET A 229 10.27 2.41 -11.24
CA MET A 229 10.04 2.76 -9.84
C MET A 229 10.96 1.94 -8.95
N GLU A 230 11.56 2.58 -7.97
CA GLU A 230 12.53 1.98 -7.06
C GLU A 230 12.44 2.61 -5.67
N VAL A 231 12.49 1.78 -4.63
CA VAL A 231 12.68 2.28 -3.27
C VAL A 231 14.15 2.66 -3.12
N LEU A 232 14.42 3.89 -2.72
CA LEU A 232 15.79 4.35 -2.45
C LEU A 232 16.20 3.92 -1.05
N ASP A 233 15.46 4.40 -0.04
CA ASP A 233 15.72 4.07 1.36
C ASP A 233 14.43 3.94 2.15
N VAL A 234 14.46 3.06 3.15
CA VAL A 234 13.50 2.98 4.24
C VAL A 234 14.19 3.36 5.54
N VAL A 235 13.72 4.41 6.21
CA VAL A 235 14.17 4.75 7.56
C VAL A 235 13.20 4.15 8.56
N TRP A 236 13.69 3.25 9.43
CA TRP A 236 12.88 2.53 10.39
C TRP A 236 13.25 2.91 11.81
N PHE A 237 12.34 3.56 12.54
CA PHE A 237 12.55 4.04 13.91
C PHE A 237 11.92 3.09 14.92
N ALA A 238 12.74 2.53 15.81
CA ALA A 238 12.32 1.63 16.87
C ALA A 238 12.30 2.38 18.23
N HIS A 239 11.11 2.70 18.72
CA HIS A 239 10.97 3.28 20.06
C HIS A 239 11.20 2.22 21.15
N ASN A 240 11.55 2.69 22.34
CA ASN A 240 11.76 1.81 23.50
C ASN A 240 10.54 1.74 24.45
N CYS A 241 9.41 2.27 24.02
CA CYS A 241 8.19 2.29 24.83
C CYS A 241 6.92 2.29 23.94
N LYS A 242 5.82 1.88 24.52
CA LYS A 242 4.51 1.75 23.88
C LYS A 242 3.95 3.07 23.35
N GLY A 243 4.14 4.17 24.07
CA GLY A 243 3.67 5.49 23.67
C GLY A 243 4.57 6.18 22.63
N GLY A 244 5.79 5.66 22.45
CA GLY A 244 6.84 6.30 21.68
C GLY A 244 7.62 7.35 22.50
N GLN A 245 8.94 7.44 22.30
CA GLN A 245 9.80 8.47 22.91
C GLN A 245 9.46 9.86 22.37
N TYR A 246 8.96 9.91 21.13
CA TYR A 246 8.54 11.13 20.43
C TYR A 246 7.23 10.91 19.69
N SER A 247 6.53 12.01 19.38
CA SER A 247 5.37 11.97 18.48
C SER A 247 5.82 11.62 17.06
N SER A 248 4.99 10.89 16.30
CA SER A 248 5.28 10.56 14.90
C SER A 248 5.59 11.82 14.07
N ALA A 249 4.86 12.91 14.29
CA ALA A 249 5.10 14.17 13.60
C ALA A 249 6.50 14.74 13.85
N LYS A 250 7.07 14.55 15.05
CA LYS A 250 8.45 14.96 15.34
C LYS A 250 9.47 14.04 14.67
N VAL A 251 9.24 12.75 14.73
CA VAL A 251 10.11 11.75 14.05
C VAL A 251 10.10 11.95 12.53
N HIS A 252 8.94 12.13 11.94
CA HIS A 252 8.83 12.36 10.50
C HIS A 252 9.54 13.64 10.05
N ARG A 253 9.49 14.72 10.84
CA ARG A 253 10.22 15.97 10.52
C ARG A 253 11.72 15.88 10.71
N SER A 254 12.26 14.87 11.40
CA SER A 254 13.71 14.64 11.49
C SER A 254 14.27 14.03 10.21
N VAL A 255 13.43 13.54 9.30
CA VAL A 255 13.85 12.98 8.01
C VAL A 255 13.69 14.02 6.93
N SER A 256 14.75 14.30 6.20
CA SER A 256 14.75 15.10 4.97
C SER A 256 15.30 14.26 3.81
N VAL A 257 14.78 14.54 2.62
CA VAL A 257 15.18 13.84 1.38
C VAL A 257 15.55 14.90 0.35
N ASP A 258 16.74 14.80 -0.20
CA ASP A 258 17.24 15.73 -1.21
C ASP A 258 16.75 15.37 -2.64
N ALA A 259 16.94 16.27 -3.58
CA ALA A 259 16.49 16.08 -4.97
C ALA A 259 17.19 14.91 -5.69
N ASP A 260 18.36 14.52 -5.25
CA ASP A 260 19.08 13.33 -5.72
C ASP A 260 18.63 12.03 -5.05
N GLY A 261 17.72 12.12 -4.06
CA GLY A 261 17.20 10.98 -3.31
C GLY A 261 17.96 10.68 -2.02
N THR A 262 19.00 11.44 -1.69
CA THR A 262 19.75 11.23 -0.45
C THR A 262 18.87 11.49 0.77
N VAL A 263 18.81 10.51 1.66
CA VAL A 263 18.04 10.57 2.90
C VAL A 263 18.92 11.00 4.06
N ASN A 264 18.49 12.03 4.79
CA ASN A 264 19.19 12.54 5.97
C ASN A 264 18.28 12.45 7.20
N VAL A 265 18.85 12.09 8.36
CA VAL A 265 18.17 12.08 9.64
C VAL A 265 18.82 13.04 10.62
N ASP A 266 18.04 13.97 11.16
CA ASP A 266 18.47 14.92 12.19
C ASP A 266 18.42 14.27 13.58
N ASP A 267 19.49 13.60 13.97
CA ASP A 267 19.67 12.94 15.27
C ASP A 267 19.52 13.91 16.46
N ALA A 268 19.91 15.17 16.27
CA ALA A 268 19.86 16.16 17.31
C ALA A 268 18.42 16.51 17.72
N SER A 269 17.45 16.34 16.80
CA SER A 269 16.03 16.56 17.08
C SER A 269 15.38 15.40 17.82
N ILE A 270 15.94 14.18 17.76
CA ILE A 270 15.38 12.94 18.33
C ILE A 270 16.40 12.14 19.16
N PRO A 271 17.08 12.77 20.14
CA PRO A 271 18.17 12.12 20.87
C PRO A 271 17.72 10.82 21.53
N GLY A 272 18.51 9.76 21.35
CA GLY A 272 18.29 8.43 21.92
C GLY A 272 17.20 7.59 21.26
N LEU A 273 16.57 8.05 20.18
CA LEU A 273 15.73 7.21 19.35
C LEU A 273 16.61 6.37 18.42
N ARG A 274 16.40 5.05 18.44
CA ARG A 274 17.12 4.12 17.55
C ARG A 274 16.45 4.10 16.19
N TYR A 275 17.26 4.11 15.13
CA TYR A 275 16.78 3.90 13.77
C TYR A 275 17.81 3.16 12.94
N GLU A 276 17.37 2.63 11.83
CA GLU A 276 18.16 2.06 10.76
C GLU A 276 17.75 2.69 9.42
N VAL A 277 18.70 2.91 8.53
CA VAL A 277 18.46 3.26 7.14
C VAL A 277 18.74 2.03 6.31
N ILE A 278 17.77 1.58 5.56
CA ILE A 278 17.79 0.33 4.80
C ILE A 278 17.66 0.70 3.33
N GLU A 279 18.70 0.37 2.56
CA GLU A 279 18.67 0.53 1.10
C GLU A 279 17.53 -0.31 0.49
N GLY A 280 16.79 0.28 -0.45
CA GLY A 280 15.72 -0.39 -1.17
C GLY A 280 16.23 -1.41 -2.19
N ARG A 281 15.28 -2.10 -2.79
CA ARG A 281 15.53 -3.04 -3.88
C ARG A 281 14.61 -2.73 -5.04
#